data_78c98391afb783fd970322ca7d2f4e07
#
_entry.id   78c98391afb783fd970322ca7d2f4e07
#
_cell.length_a   1.000
_cell.length_b   1.000
_cell.length_c   1.000
_cell.angle_alpha   90.00
_cell.angle_beta   90.00
_cell.angle_gamma   90.00
#
_symmetry.space_group_name_H-M   'P 1'
#
loop_
_entity.id
_entity.type
_entity.pdbx_description
1 polymer ?
#
loop_
_entity_poly.entity_id
_entity_poly.type
_entity_poly.pdbx_seq_one_letter_code
_entity_poly.pdbx_strand_id
1 'polypeptide(L)'
;AEYSTELAQDLKAVHGLDAETELANILSTEILQEINREVIRTIYSIAQYGAQSDTTNGGIFDLDTDSNGRWSVEKFKGLMFQIERDRNEIGHATRRGKANFMICSADVASAMSMAGMLETGHALNVDDTMSTFAGTMNGLKVYVDPYYTAGAGQFYVLGYKGSSPYDAGMFYCPYVPLQMVRAMGENTFQPKIGFKTRYGMVANPFVGDGSGALASGTNQYYRKVRVANLM
;
A
#
# COMPACT_ATOMS: atom_id res chain seq x y z
N ALA A 1 14.92 19.47 -8.84
CA ALA A 1 15.31 20.45 -7.83
C ALA A 1 16.33 21.42 -8.40
N GLU A 2 16.27 22.66 -7.94
CA GLU A 2 17.20 23.73 -8.35
C GLU A 2 17.72 24.39 -7.07
N TYR A 3 19.00 24.71 -7.04
CA TYR A 3 19.61 25.40 -5.89
C TYR A 3 20.64 26.43 -6.37
N SER A 4 20.82 27.49 -5.58
CA SER A 4 21.81 28.50 -5.90
C SER A 4 23.20 28.05 -5.42
N THR A 5 24.24 28.45 -6.15
CA THR A 5 25.63 28.16 -5.77
C THR A 5 26.03 28.83 -4.44
N GLU A 6 25.45 29.99 -4.17
CA GLU A 6 25.66 30.71 -2.90
C GLU A 6 25.11 29.94 -1.72
N LEU A 7 23.87 29.43 -1.83
CA LEU A 7 23.26 28.60 -0.78
C LEU A 7 24.09 27.33 -0.51
N ALA A 8 24.61 26.70 -1.56
CA ALA A 8 25.45 25.51 -1.39
C ALA A 8 26.76 25.80 -0.66
N GLN A 9 27.37 26.97 -0.92
CA GLN A 9 28.58 27.41 -0.22
C GLN A 9 28.30 27.73 1.25
N ASP A 10 27.20 28.44 1.55
CA ASP A 10 26.81 28.79 2.91
C ASP A 10 26.46 27.56 3.74
N LEU A 11 25.70 26.62 3.18
CA LEU A 11 25.36 25.35 3.84
C LEU A 11 26.62 24.54 4.16
N LYS A 12 27.58 24.52 3.25
CA LYS A 12 28.83 23.81 3.48
C LYS A 12 29.72 24.51 4.52
N ALA A 13 29.74 25.83 4.51
CA ALA A 13 30.58 26.61 5.44
C ALA A 13 30.00 26.61 6.86
N VAL A 14 28.70 26.72 7.04
CA VAL A 14 28.04 26.84 8.35
C VAL A 14 27.70 25.49 8.97
N HIS A 15 27.15 24.57 8.15
CA HIS A 15 26.62 23.28 8.61
C HIS A 15 27.45 22.06 8.18
N GLY A 16 28.41 22.25 7.30
CA GLY A 16 29.21 21.13 6.78
C GLY A 16 28.42 20.18 5.88
N LEU A 17 27.20 20.57 5.45
CA LEU A 17 26.32 19.77 4.63
C LEU A 17 26.49 20.09 3.16
N ASP A 18 26.43 19.07 2.30
CA ASP A 18 26.41 19.23 0.85
C ASP A 18 24.97 19.34 0.37
N ALA A 19 24.57 20.52 -0.11
CA ALA A 19 23.23 20.81 -0.57
C ALA A 19 22.75 19.85 -1.67
N GLU A 20 23.65 19.42 -2.55
CA GLU A 20 23.33 18.49 -3.61
C GLU A 20 22.94 17.11 -3.06
N THR A 21 23.72 16.60 -2.11
CA THR A 21 23.49 15.28 -1.51
C THR A 21 22.17 15.28 -0.73
N GLU A 22 21.91 16.33 0.05
CA GLU A 22 20.67 16.44 0.82
C GLU A 22 19.43 16.53 -0.09
N LEU A 23 19.47 17.37 -1.12
CA LEU A 23 18.38 17.47 -2.09
C LEU A 23 18.19 16.17 -2.88
N ALA A 24 19.27 15.48 -3.23
CA ALA A 24 19.18 14.19 -3.90
C ALA A 24 18.50 13.14 -3.02
N ASN A 25 18.82 13.09 -1.73
CA ASN A 25 18.19 12.18 -0.77
C ASN A 25 16.69 12.46 -0.61
N ILE A 26 16.31 13.72 -0.41
CA ILE A 26 14.90 14.12 -0.30
C ILE A 26 14.14 13.75 -1.57
N LEU A 27 14.65 14.11 -2.73
CA LEU A 27 13.98 13.88 -4.00
C LEU A 27 13.83 12.38 -4.31
N SER A 28 14.86 11.58 -4.04
CA SER A 28 14.79 10.13 -4.27
C SER A 28 13.75 9.46 -3.35
N THR A 29 13.65 9.91 -2.10
CA THR A 29 12.66 9.41 -1.14
C THR A 29 11.24 9.75 -1.62
N GLU A 30 10.99 10.97 -2.04
CA GLU A 30 9.68 11.39 -2.55
C GLU A 30 9.26 10.60 -3.81
N ILE A 31 10.19 10.36 -4.72
CA ILE A 31 9.90 9.57 -5.94
C ILE A 31 9.57 8.12 -5.58
N LEU A 32 10.31 7.51 -4.66
CA LEU A 32 10.02 6.15 -4.21
C LEU A 32 8.65 6.06 -3.52
N GLN A 33 8.28 7.07 -2.73
CA GLN A 33 6.95 7.14 -2.13
C GLN A 33 5.84 7.25 -3.19
N GLU A 34 6.02 8.07 -4.22
CA GLU A 34 5.04 8.20 -5.29
C GLU A 34 4.88 6.88 -6.08
N ILE A 35 5.97 6.17 -6.36
CA ILE A 35 5.93 4.85 -7.00
C ILE A 35 5.16 3.86 -6.11
N ASN A 36 5.44 3.82 -4.81
CA ASN A 36 4.74 2.95 -3.87
C ASN A 36 3.24 3.26 -3.84
N ARG A 37 2.88 4.54 -3.82
CA ARG A 37 1.50 5.00 -3.86
C ARG A 37 0.78 4.57 -5.14
N GLU A 38 1.44 4.66 -6.28
CA GLU A 38 0.89 4.19 -7.56
C GLU A 38 0.68 2.68 -7.56
N VAL A 39 1.62 1.91 -7.03
CA VAL A 39 1.49 0.45 -6.86
C VAL A 39 0.29 0.10 -6.00
N ILE A 40 0.13 0.74 -4.84
CA ILE A 40 -1.00 0.51 -3.92
C ILE A 40 -2.34 0.83 -4.60
N ARG A 41 -2.43 1.98 -5.28
CA ARG A 41 -3.62 2.37 -6.04
C ARG A 41 -3.97 1.37 -7.14
N THR A 42 -2.96 0.88 -7.84
CA THR A 42 -3.15 -0.12 -8.89
C THR A 42 -3.65 -1.43 -8.30
N ILE A 43 -3.08 -1.92 -7.20
CA ILE A 43 -3.56 -3.11 -6.48
C ILE A 43 -5.03 -2.92 -6.08
N TYR A 44 -5.38 -1.77 -5.50
CA TYR A 44 -6.76 -1.48 -5.13
C TYR A 44 -7.70 -1.46 -6.34
N SER A 45 -7.26 -0.92 -7.46
CA SER A 45 -8.07 -0.86 -8.69
C SER A 45 -8.35 -2.25 -9.24
N ILE A 46 -7.34 -3.10 -9.39
CA ILE A 46 -7.45 -4.44 -10.01
C ILE A 46 -8.06 -5.49 -9.08
N ALA A 47 -8.05 -5.27 -7.75
CA ALA A 47 -8.55 -6.23 -6.77
C ALA A 47 -10.05 -6.54 -6.96
N GLN A 48 -10.41 -7.82 -6.87
CA GLN A 48 -11.80 -8.25 -6.83
C GLN A 48 -12.50 -7.76 -5.57
N TYR A 49 -13.81 -7.61 -5.63
CA TYR A 49 -14.60 -7.30 -4.45
C TYR A 49 -14.66 -8.51 -3.51
N GLY A 50 -14.30 -8.30 -2.26
CA GLY A 50 -14.52 -9.23 -1.16
C GLY A 50 -15.89 -9.07 -0.53
N ALA A 51 -16.09 -9.65 0.65
CA ALA A 51 -17.34 -9.58 1.42
C ALA A 51 -18.59 -9.89 0.55
N GLN A 52 -18.53 -10.97 -0.23
CA GLN A 52 -19.60 -11.36 -1.15
C GLN A 52 -20.67 -12.23 -0.48
N SER A 53 -20.36 -12.87 0.64
CA SER A 53 -21.24 -13.79 1.33
C SER A 53 -21.59 -13.27 2.72
N ASP A 54 -22.84 -13.38 3.11
CA ASP A 54 -23.39 -12.99 4.42
C ASP A 54 -23.16 -11.50 4.77
N THR A 55 -23.13 -10.64 3.76
CA THR A 55 -23.07 -9.18 3.90
C THR A 55 -24.26 -8.55 3.18
N THR A 56 -24.77 -7.46 3.69
CA THR A 56 -25.92 -6.75 3.13
C THR A 56 -25.60 -6.23 1.73
N ASN A 57 -24.38 -5.75 1.53
CA ASN A 57 -23.91 -5.23 0.25
C ASN A 57 -22.57 -5.87 -0.12
N GLY A 58 -22.49 -6.55 -1.26
CA GLY A 58 -21.25 -7.13 -1.75
C GLY A 58 -20.15 -6.08 -1.93
N GLY A 59 -18.97 -6.36 -1.38
CA GLY A 59 -17.82 -5.43 -1.41
C GLY A 59 -17.76 -4.42 -0.28
N ILE A 60 -18.80 -4.36 0.56
CA ILE A 60 -18.89 -3.46 1.72
C ILE A 60 -19.18 -4.31 2.95
N PHE A 61 -18.39 -4.14 3.99
CA PHE A 61 -18.66 -4.72 5.30
C PHE A 61 -19.12 -3.61 6.25
N ASP A 62 -20.36 -3.69 6.69
CA ASP A 62 -20.96 -2.74 7.63
C ASP A 62 -20.90 -3.30 9.05
N LEU A 63 -20.19 -2.61 9.95
CA LEU A 63 -20.07 -3.06 11.32
C LEU A 63 -21.38 -3.06 12.08
N ASP A 64 -22.36 -2.27 11.69
CA ASP A 64 -23.63 -2.21 12.38
C ASP A 64 -24.61 -3.31 11.95
N THR A 65 -24.63 -3.65 10.67
CA THR A 65 -25.58 -4.61 10.10
C THR A 65 -24.99 -6.01 9.93
N ASP A 66 -23.72 -6.11 9.54
CA ASP A 66 -23.08 -7.39 9.18
C ASP A 66 -22.30 -8.01 10.35
N SER A 67 -22.11 -7.28 11.44
CA SER A 67 -21.45 -7.76 12.65
C SER A 67 -22.44 -8.03 13.77
N ASN A 68 -22.48 -9.26 14.28
CA ASN A 68 -23.40 -9.72 15.32
C ASN A 68 -23.01 -9.31 16.76
N GLY A 69 -22.22 -8.25 16.95
CA GLY A 69 -21.75 -7.81 18.27
C GLY A 69 -22.65 -6.75 18.91
N ARG A 70 -22.80 -6.78 20.25
CA ARG A 70 -23.43 -5.70 21.03
C ARG A 70 -22.45 -4.58 21.36
N TRP A 71 -21.18 -4.94 21.61
CA TRP A 71 -20.12 -4.05 22.00
C TRP A 71 -19.19 -3.79 20.81
N SER A 72 -18.58 -2.62 20.74
CA SER A 72 -17.65 -2.24 19.64
C SER A 72 -16.53 -3.27 19.44
N VAL A 73 -15.97 -3.79 20.53
CA VAL A 73 -14.91 -4.82 20.49
C VAL A 73 -15.41 -6.13 19.85
N GLU A 74 -16.66 -6.52 20.11
CA GLU A 74 -17.26 -7.72 19.49
C GLU A 74 -17.50 -7.49 18.00
N LYS A 75 -17.95 -6.28 17.61
CA LYS A 75 -18.09 -5.90 16.22
C LYS A 75 -16.75 -5.93 15.47
N PHE A 76 -15.67 -5.48 16.10
CA PHE A 76 -14.33 -5.58 15.53
C PHE A 76 -13.88 -7.06 15.38
N LYS A 77 -14.24 -7.96 16.27
CA LYS A 77 -14.00 -9.40 16.08
C LYS A 77 -14.78 -9.97 14.90
N GLY A 78 -15.99 -9.46 14.64
CA GLY A 78 -16.76 -9.78 13.43
C GLY A 78 -16.04 -9.38 12.14
N LEU A 79 -15.45 -8.16 12.12
CA LEU A 79 -14.60 -7.72 11.01
C LEU A 79 -13.41 -8.66 10.79
N MET A 80 -12.77 -9.13 11.85
CA MET A 80 -11.65 -10.06 11.77
C MET A 80 -12.06 -11.41 11.17
N PHE A 81 -13.22 -11.90 11.54
CA PHE A 81 -13.77 -13.13 10.95
C PHE A 81 -14.02 -12.96 9.44
N GLN A 82 -14.54 -11.81 9.02
CA GLN A 82 -14.73 -11.51 7.61
C GLN A 82 -13.39 -11.42 6.85
N ILE A 83 -12.37 -10.81 7.44
CA ILE A 83 -11.02 -10.79 6.87
C ILE A 83 -10.48 -12.21 6.65
N GLU A 84 -10.62 -13.10 7.64
CA GLU A 84 -10.15 -14.49 7.50
C GLU A 84 -10.96 -15.27 6.45
N ARG A 85 -12.24 -14.96 6.32
CA ARG A 85 -13.11 -15.53 5.28
C ARG A 85 -12.67 -15.11 3.89
N ASP A 86 -12.46 -13.82 3.65
CA ASP A 86 -11.95 -13.32 2.37
C ASP A 86 -10.54 -13.87 2.06
N ARG A 87 -9.74 -14.09 3.10
CA ARG A 87 -8.44 -14.72 2.98
C ARG A 87 -8.55 -16.17 2.48
N ASN A 88 -9.52 -16.93 2.99
CA ASN A 88 -9.79 -18.29 2.54
C ASN A 88 -10.30 -18.30 1.08
N GLU A 89 -11.15 -17.33 0.73
CA GLU A 89 -11.67 -17.20 -0.63
C GLU A 89 -10.57 -16.97 -1.69
N ILE A 90 -9.52 -16.21 -1.36
CA ILE A 90 -8.34 -16.10 -2.22
C ILE A 90 -7.69 -17.48 -2.40
N GLY A 91 -7.60 -18.27 -1.32
CA GLY A 91 -7.08 -19.64 -1.37
C GLY A 91 -7.93 -20.57 -2.25
N HIS A 92 -9.25 -20.44 -2.19
CA HIS A 92 -10.16 -21.20 -3.05
C HIS A 92 -10.06 -20.80 -4.53
N ALA A 93 -9.99 -19.49 -4.80
CA ALA A 93 -9.92 -18.97 -6.16
C ALA A 93 -8.59 -19.31 -6.82
N THR A 94 -7.48 -19.14 -6.12
CA THR A 94 -6.13 -19.34 -6.68
C THR A 94 -5.67 -20.79 -6.58
N ARG A 95 -6.19 -21.58 -5.62
CA ARG A 95 -5.74 -22.94 -5.27
C ARG A 95 -4.24 -23.04 -4.96
N ARG A 96 -3.62 -21.92 -4.56
CA ARG A 96 -2.19 -21.85 -4.27
C ARG A 96 -1.89 -21.58 -2.80
N GLY A 97 -2.70 -20.74 -2.16
CA GLY A 97 -2.53 -20.41 -0.76
C GLY A 97 -3.43 -19.27 -0.33
N LYS A 98 -3.59 -19.13 0.98
CA LYS A 98 -4.34 -18.04 1.59
C LYS A 98 -3.57 -16.72 1.46
N ALA A 99 -4.29 -15.59 1.52
CA ALA A 99 -3.65 -14.28 1.57
C ALA A 99 -2.61 -14.21 2.70
N ASN A 100 -1.48 -13.59 2.41
CA ASN A 100 -0.35 -13.47 3.34
C ASN A 100 0.02 -12.02 3.66
N PHE A 101 -0.59 -11.05 3.01
CA PHE A 101 -0.47 -9.65 3.37
C PHE A 101 -1.81 -8.91 3.24
N MET A 102 -1.91 -7.82 3.97
CA MET A 102 -3.04 -6.90 3.95
C MET A 102 -2.55 -5.47 3.91
N ILE A 103 -3.23 -4.65 3.14
CA ILE A 103 -3.07 -3.18 3.12
C ILE A 103 -4.39 -2.60 3.63
N CYS A 104 -4.36 -1.74 4.61
CA CYS A 104 -5.55 -1.15 5.20
C CYS A 104 -5.38 0.32 5.54
N SER A 105 -6.50 0.98 5.80
CA SER A 105 -6.48 2.34 6.37
C SER A 105 -6.06 2.31 7.84
N ALA A 106 -5.57 3.44 8.35
CA ALA A 106 -5.09 3.58 9.72
C ALA A 106 -6.17 3.24 10.76
N ASP A 107 -7.42 3.63 10.51
CA ASP A 107 -8.53 3.38 11.43
C ASP A 107 -8.88 1.89 11.53
N VAL A 108 -8.81 1.16 10.40
CA VAL A 108 -8.99 -0.30 10.40
C VAL A 108 -7.86 -0.99 11.16
N ALA A 109 -6.61 -0.53 11.00
CA ALA A 109 -5.48 -1.05 11.78
C ALA A 109 -5.65 -0.80 13.28
N SER A 110 -6.12 0.38 13.66
CA SER A 110 -6.43 0.75 15.04
C SER A 110 -7.55 -0.13 15.63
N ALA A 111 -8.61 -0.37 14.87
CA ALA A 111 -9.69 -1.27 15.27
C ALA A 111 -9.20 -2.70 15.52
N MET A 112 -8.31 -3.21 14.67
CA MET A 112 -7.69 -4.53 14.85
C MET A 112 -6.78 -4.58 16.07
N SER A 113 -6.03 -3.52 16.34
CA SER A 113 -5.21 -3.41 17.54
C SER A 113 -6.07 -3.39 18.80
N MET A 114 -7.19 -2.66 18.81
CA MET A 114 -8.15 -2.61 19.92
C MET A 114 -8.84 -3.96 20.15
N ALA A 115 -9.05 -4.76 19.11
CA ALA A 115 -9.56 -6.10 19.24
C ALA A 115 -8.55 -7.07 19.89
N GLY A 116 -7.31 -6.65 20.11
CA GLY A 116 -6.24 -7.42 20.72
C GLY A 116 -5.70 -8.56 19.83
N MET A 117 -5.90 -8.49 18.53
CA MET A 117 -5.53 -9.53 17.58
C MET A 117 -4.35 -9.14 16.69
N LEU A 118 -3.98 -7.87 16.67
CA LEU A 118 -2.81 -7.39 15.94
C LEU A 118 -1.58 -7.52 16.84
N GLU A 119 -0.71 -8.44 16.50
CA GLU A 119 0.61 -8.56 17.13
C GLU A 119 1.51 -7.46 16.55
N THR A 120 1.55 -6.33 17.24
CA THR A 120 2.51 -5.27 16.92
C THR A 120 3.90 -5.80 17.24
N GLY A 121 4.69 -6.03 16.18
CA GLY A 121 6.10 -6.37 16.37
C GLY A 121 6.78 -5.28 17.20
N HIS A 122 7.78 -5.64 17.99
CA HIS A 122 8.56 -4.74 18.85
C HIS A 122 9.40 -3.71 18.04
N ALA A 123 8.90 -3.22 16.93
CA ALA A 123 9.47 -2.10 16.22
C ALA A 123 9.14 -0.82 17.00
N LEU A 124 10.06 -0.41 17.83
CA LEU A 124 9.99 0.77 18.71
C LEU A 124 9.81 2.12 17.99
N ASN A 125 9.80 2.12 16.66
CA ASN A 125 9.60 3.31 15.84
C ASN A 125 8.69 2.96 14.66
N VAL A 126 7.39 2.90 14.91
CA VAL A 126 6.39 2.95 13.85
C VAL A 126 6.14 4.43 13.58
N ASP A 127 6.82 4.97 12.57
CA ASP A 127 6.41 6.24 12.01
C ASP A 127 5.04 6.03 11.33
N ASP A 128 3.98 6.45 11.98
CA ASP A 128 2.59 6.34 11.50
C ASP A 128 2.33 7.12 10.20
N THR A 129 3.33 7.83 9.70
CA THR A 129 3.22 8.71 8.54
C THR A 129 3.63 8.07 7.21
N MET A 130 4.26 6.91 7.22
CA MET A 130 4.64 6.18 6.01
C MET A 130 3.88 4.86 5.91
N SER A 131 3.78 4.27 4.69
CA SER A 131 3.22 2.92 4.48
C SER A 131 4.05 1.89 5.26
N THR A 132 3.77 1.82 6.54
CA THR A 132 4.57 1.10 7.52
C THR A 132 3.92 -0.23 7.86
N PHE A 133 4.77 -1.19 8.10
CA PHE A 133 4.39 -2.47 8.65
C PHE A 133 3.82 -2.26 10.06
N ALA A 134 2.52 -2.44 10.24
CA ALA A 134 1.84 -2.26 11.52
C ALA A 134 1.99 -3.47 12.45
N GLY A 135 2.13 -4.67 11.89
CA GLY A 135 2.23 -5.88 12.67
C GLY A 135 1.81 -7.12 11.91
N THR A 136 1.65 -8.22 12.63
CA THR A 136 1.14 -9.49 12.09
C THR A 136 -0.15 -9.89 12.77
N MET A 137 -1.05 -10.47 12.01
CA MET A 137 -2.31 -11.02 12.48
C MET A 137 -2.48 -12.42 11.91
N ASN A 138 -2.44 -13.46 12.75
CA ASN A 138 -2.54 -14.86 12.32
C ASN A 138 -1.60 -15.22 11.13
N GLY A 139 -0.38 -14.67 11.11
CA GLY A 139 0.57 -14.84 10.00
C GLY A 139 0.27 -13.97 8.77
N LEU A 140 -0.69 -13.06 8.83
CA LEU A 140 -0.97 -12.03 7.85
C LEU A 140 -0.15 -10.79 8.17
N LYS A 141 0.67 -10.32 7.24
CA LYS A 141 1.41 -9.07 7.40
C LYS A 141 0.49 -7.89 7.12
N VAL A 142 0.38 -6.96 8.06
CA VAL A 142 -0.49 -5.79 7.95
C VAL A 142 0.34 -4.56 7.65
N TYR A 143 -0.03 -3.86 6.58
CA TYR A 143 0.55 -2.60 6.15
C TYR A 143 -0.50 -1.50 6.19
N VAL A 144 -0.15 -0.33 6.71
CA VAL A 144 -1.03 0.83 6.74
C VAL A 144 -0.73 1.73 5.56
N ASP A 145 -1.77 2.20 4.88
CA ASP A 145 -1.66 3.22 3.83
C ASP A 145 -1.90 4.61 4.43
N PRO A 146 -0.86 5.46 4.53
CA PRO A 146 -0.99 6.80 5.09
C PRO A 146 -1.64 7.80 4.14
N TYR A 147 -1.71 7.48 2.85
CA TYR A 147 -2.23 8.39 1.82
C TYR A 147 -3.74 8.28 1.61
N TYR A 148 -4.38 7.53 2.47
CA TYR A 148 -5.82 7.35 2.42
C TYR A 148 -6.54 8.66 2.79
N THR A 149 -7.50 9.07 1.96
CA THR A 149 -8.32 10.25 2.23
C THR A 149 -9.54 9.85 3.06
N ALA A 150 -9.69 10.38 4.25
CA ALA A 150 -10.75 10.04 5.20
C ALA A 150 -12.19 10.13 4.63
N GLY A 151 -12.41 10.91 3.56
CA GLY A 151 -13.70 11.00 2.88
C GLY A 151 -14.04 9.85 1.91
N ALA A 152 -13.08 8.99 1.57
CA ALA A 152 -13.29 7.88 0.62
C ALA A 152 -13.85 6.59 1.27
N GLY A 153 -14.05 6.56 2.60
CA GLY A 153 -14.51 5.41 3.40
C GLY A 153 -13.36 4.44 3.75
N GLN A 154 -13.39 3.83 4.89
CA GLN A 154 -12.37 2.91 5.37
C GLN A 154 -12.29 1.67 4.47
N PHE A 155 -11.10 1.07 4.31
CA PHE A 155 -10.91 -0.08 3.43
C PHE A 155 -9.82 -1.01 3.93
N TYR A 156 -9.87 -2.24 3.45
CA TYR A 156 -8.75 -3.16 3.45
C TYR A 156 -8.64 -3.90 2.12
N VAL A 157 -7.42 -4.26 1.77
CA VAL A 157 -7.11 -5.11 0.61
C VAL A 157 -6.28 -6.28 1.08
N LEU A 158 -6.74 -7.47 0.81
CA LEU A 158 -6.01 -8.71 1.06
C LEU A 158 -5.29 -9.12 -0.21
N GLY A 159 -4.08 -9.65 -0.06
CA GLY A 159 -3.31 -10.13 -1.18
C GLY A 159 -2.53 -11.40 -0.87
N TYR A 160 -2.31 -12.19 -1.91
CA TYR A 160 -1.46 -13.36 -1.88
C TYR A 160 -0.24 -13.19 -2.77
N LYS A 161 0.92 -13.50 -2.25
CA LYS A 161 2.16 -13.64 -2.98
C LYS A 161 2.83 -14.94 -2.58
N GLY A 162 3.04 -15.82 -3.55
CA GLY A 162 3.75 -17.08 -3.31
C GLY A 162 5.26 -16.91 -3.19
N SER A 163 5.95 -18.01 -2.91
CA SER A 163 7.41 -18.07 -2.83
C SER A 163 8.09 -17.94 -4.20
N SER A 164 7.42 -18.37 -5.27
CA SER A 164 7.92 -18.23 -6.64
C SER A 164 7.77 -16.78 -7.13
N PRO A 165 8.75 -16.24 -7.88
CA PRO A 165 8.63 -14.93 -8.52
C PRO A 165 7.40 -14.80 -9.43
N TYR A 166 6.97 -15.90 -10.05
CA TYR A 166 5.82 -15.94 -10.97
C TYR A 166 4.46 -16.08 -10.27
N ASP A 167 4.47 -16.38 -8.98
CA ASP A 167 3.25 -16.57 -8.19
C ASP A 167 2.85 -15.27 -7.48
N ALA A 168 2.48 -14.29 -8.28
CA ALA A 168 2.03 -12.99 -7.82
C ALA A 168 0.90 -12.48 -8.72
N GLY A 169 0.02 -11.66 -8.18
CA GLY A 169 -1.11 -11.09 -8.94
C GLY A 169 -0.71 -9.94 -9.86
N MET A 170 0.39 -9.25 -9.55
CA MET A 170 0.89 -8.12 -10.32
C MET A 170 2.41 -8.14 -10.32
N PHE A 171 2.99 -7.68 -11.43
CA PHE A 171 4.43 -7.55 -11.61
C PHE A 171 4.80 -6.08 -11.81
N TYR A 172 5.75 -5.62 -11.02
CA TYR A 172 6.42 -4.34 -11.21
C TYR A 172 7.73 -4.59 -11.96
N CYS A 173 7.87 -4.01 -13.14
CA CYS A 173 8.98 -4.24 -14.03
C CYS A 173 9.74 -2.92 -14.26
N PRO A 174 10.77 -2.61 -13.47
CA PRO A 174 11.60 -1.43 -13.71
C PRO A 174 12.45 -1.66 -14.96
N TYR A 175 12.23 -0.84 -15.96
CA TYR A 175 12.98 -0.86 -17.21
C TYR A 175 14.27 -0.03 -17.11
N VAL A 176 14.17 1.16 -16.53
CA VAL A 176 15.30 2.02 -16.21
C VAL A 176 15.27 2.29 -14.71
N PRO A 177 16.34 1.96 -13.97
CA PRO A 177 16.41 2.27 -12.55
C PRO A 177 16.38 3.78 -12.32
N LEU A 178 16.15 4.19 -11.09
CA LEU A 178 16.17 5.59 -10.70
C LEU A 178 17.59 6.17 -10.97
N GLN A 179 17.67 7.13 -11.87
CA GLN A 179 18.91 7.78 -12.28
C GLN A 179 18.85 9.26 -11.99
N MET A 180 19.92 9.77 -11.39
CA MET A 180 20.12 11.20 -11.19
C MET A 180 20.76 11.81 -12.44
N VAL A 181 20.22 12.94 -12.89
CA VAL A 181 20.75 13.74 -14.00
C VAL A 181 21.02 15.14 -13.49
N ARG A 182 22.21 15.64 -13.77
CA ARG A 182 22.59 17.02 -13.45
C ARG A 182 22.58 17.86 -14.73
N ALA A 183 22.11 19.09 -14.61
CA ALA A 183 22.11 20.06 -15.68
C ALA A 183 22.36 21.46 -15.12
N MET A 184 22.89 22.34 -15.93
CA MET A 184 22.95 23.78 -15.64
C MET A 184 21.75 24.46 -16.27
N GLY A 185 21.10 25.37 -15.55
CA GLY A 185 20.02 26.19 -16.07
C GLY A 185 20.50 27.16 -17.14
N GLU A 186 19.84 27.19 -18.29
CA GLU A 186 20.24 28.00 -19.42
C GLU A 186 20.19 29.52 -19.10
N ASN A 187 19.20 29.96 -18.35
CA ASN A 187 18.96 31.37 -18.06
C ASN A 187 19.53 31.84 -16.72
N THR A 188 19.61 30.91 -15.73
CA THR A 188 20.00 31.25 -14.35
C THR A 188 21.43 30.84 -14.02
N PHE A 189 22.05 29.99 -14.85
CA PHE A 189 23.36 29.35 -14.60
C PHE A 189 23.44 28.63 -13.25
N GLN A 190 22.27 28.26 -12.68
CA GLN A 190 22.19 27.54 -11.44
C GLN A 190 22.14 26.03 -11.69
N PRO A 191 22.75 25.21 -10.82
CA PRO A 191 22.71 23.77 -10.96
C PRO A 191 21.30 23.25 -10.68
N LYS A 192 20.87 22.32 -11.54
CA LYS A 192 19.58 21.60 -11.45
C LYS A 192 19.84 20.11 -11.34
N ILE A 193 19.11 19.45 -10.46
CA ILE A 193 19.12 17.99 -10.28
C ILE A 193 17.77 17.47 -10.69
N GLY A 194 17.76 16.47 -11.55
CA GLY A 194 16.56 15.76 -11.95
C GLY A 194 16.73 14.26 -11.74
N PHE A 195 15.66 13.59 -11.34
CA PHE A 195 15.60 12.15 -11.31
C PHE A 195 14.67 11.64 -12.40
N LYS A 196 15.07 10.56 -13.03
CA LYS A 196 14.22 9.86 -14.01
C LYS A 196 14.23 8.37 -13.76
N THR A 197 13.08 7.76 -13.94
CA THR A 197 12.91 6.32 -13.94
C THR A 197 11.89 5.92 -15.02
N ARG A 198 11.94 4.68 -15.45
CA ARG A 198 10.94 4.09 -16.33
C ARG A 198 10.59 2.71 -15.84
N TYR A 199 9.32 2.47 -15.62
CA TYR A 199 8.82 1.17 -15.17
C TYR A 199 7.48 0.87 -15.85
N GLY A 200 7.12 -0.39 -15.84
CA GLY A 200 5.82 -0.86 -16.27
C GLY A 200 5.18 -1.71 -15.17
N MET A 201 3.87 -1.74 -15.14
CA MET A 201 3.10 -2.63 -14.27
C MET A 201 2.19 -3.50 -15.13
N VAL A 202 2.19 -4.79 -14.85
CA VAL A 202 1.41 -5.78 -15.60
C VAL A 202 0.73 -6.72 -14.60
N ALA A 203 -0.56 -7.01 -14.81
CA ALA A 203 -1.24 -8.05 -14.06
C ALA A 203 -0.78 -9.44 -14.51
N ASN A 204 -0.96 -10.43 -13.66
CA ASN A 204 -0.64 -11.81 -14.02
C ASN A 204 -1.54 -12.27 -15.19
N PRO A 205 -0.99 -12.69 -16.35
CA PRO A 205 -1.78 -13.06 -17.52
C PRO A 205 -2.63 -14.32 -17.29
N PHE A 206 -2.32 -15.13 -16.28
CA PHE A 206 -3.12 -16.31 -15.93
C PHE A 206 -4.29 -16.02 -15.00
N VAL A 207 -4.55 -14.75 -14.69
CA VAL A 207 -5.57 -14.29 -13.76
C VAL A 207 -6.48 -13.29 -14.45
N GLY A 208 -7.77 -13.43 -14.27
CA GLY A 208 -8.77 -12.58 -14.93
C GLY A 208 -9.03 -13.02 -16.38
N ASP A 209 -8.97 -12.10 -17.31
CA ASP A 209 -9.26 -12.32 -18.74
C ASP A 209 -8.08 -12.92 -19.53
N GLY A 210 -6.95 -13.14 -18.90
CA GLY A 210 -5.75 -13.68 -19.54
C GLY A 210 -4.94 -12.68 -20.36
N SER A 211 -5.36 -11.42 -20.44
CA SER A 211 -4.68 -10.39 -21.24
C SER A 211 -3.44 -9.79 -20.56
N GLY A 212 -3.32 -9.96 -19.25
CA GLY A 212 -2.32 -9.26 -18.44
C GLY A 212 -2.62 -7.76 -18.26
N ALA A 213 -3.76 -7.29 -18.72
CA ALA A 213 -4.20 -5.93 -18.54
C ALA A 213 -4.56 -5.64 -17.06
N LEU A 214 -4.35 -4.40 -16.62
CA LEU A 214 -4.74 -3.94 -15.29
C LEU A 214 -6.25 -3.62 -15.24
N ALA A 215 -7.08 -4.59 -15.61
CA ALA A 215 -8.51 -4.42 -15.61
C ALA A 215 -9.06 -4.37 -14.18
N SER A 216 -9.98 -3.43 -13.94
CA SER A 216 -10.56 -3.22 -12.61
C SER A 216 -11.38 -4.42 -12.15
N GLY A 217 -11.12 -4.88 -10.92
CA GLY A 217 -11.93 -5.92 -10.28
C GLY A 217 -11.75 -7.33 -10.83
N THR A 218 -10.71 -7.61 -11.62
CA THR A 218 -10.54 -8.92 -12.27
C THR A 218 -9.54 -9.83 -11.57
N ASN A 219 -8.65 -9.28 -10.75
CA ASN A 219 -7.53 -10.03 -10.21
C ASN A 219 -7.91 -10.85 -8.98
N GLN A 220 -7.86 -12.19 -9.11
CA GLN A 220 -8.22 -13.16 -8.08
C GLN A 220 -7.20 -13.23 -6.91
N TYR A 221 -5.99 -12.73 -7.11
CA TYR A 221 -4.95 -12.69 -6.05
C TYR A 221 -5.20 -11.62 -5.01
N TYR A 222 -6.06 -10.64 -5.32
CA TYR A 222 -6.35 -9.51 -4.47
C TYR A 222 -7.85 -9.38 -4.24
N ARG A 223 -8.24 -9.12 -2.97
CA ARG A 223 -9.61 -8.81 -2.61
C ARG A 223 -9.68 -7.51 -1.83
N LYS A 224 -10.56 -6.62 -2.26
CA LYS A 224 -10.82 -5.33 -1.61
C LYS A 224 -12.17 -5.33 -0.95
N VAL A 225 -12.24 -4.75 0.24
CA VAL A 225 -13.48 -4.53 0.96
C VAL A 225 -13.47 -3.12 1.53
N ARG A 226 -14.59 -2.46 1.41
CA ARG A 226 -14.83 -1.19 2.08
C ARG A 226 -15.48 -1.47 3.42
N VAL A 227 -15.01 -0.81 4.47
CA VAL A 227 -15.58 -0.92 5.81
C VAL A 227 -16.43 0.31 6.07
N ALA A 228 -17.71 0.09 6.43
CA ALA A 228 -18.63 1.14 6.77
C ALA A 228 -18.92 1.13 8.27
N ASN A 229 -19.32 2.27 8.81
CA ASN A 229 -19.74 2.45 10.20
C ASN A 229 -18.70 1.93 11.23
N LEU A 230 -17.43 2.25 10.96
CA LEU A 230 -16.35 1.88 11.87
C LEU A 230 -16.48 2.61 13.21
N MET A 231 -16.98 3.87 13.16
CA MET A 231 -17.45 4.68 14.27
C MET A 231 -18.57 5.60 13.84
#